data_7e73bc5373f58c6f2df190a25fb42694
#
_entry.id   7e73bc5373f58c6f2df190a25fb42694
#
_cell.length_a   1.000
_cell.length_b   1.000
_cell.length_c   1.000
_cell.angle_alpha   90.00
_cell.angle_beta   90.00
_cell.angle_gamma   90.00
#
_symmetry.space_group_name_H-M   'P 1'
#
loop_
_entity.id
_entity.type
_entity.pdbx_description
1 polymer ?
#
loop_
_entity_poly.entity_id
_entity_poly.type
_entity_poly.pdbx_seq_one_letter_code
_entity_poly.pdbx_strand_id
1 'polypeptide(L)'
;DLIIVKHAPIFRPLKDLVAIPQNQIYLDLVKHDIAVYVSHTNIDIVPNGLNDWFCELLDITDTEILSPTADGYGIGRVGTIEEQFFSEFALKVKEKFNLDSVRLVAYGNQDKLINRVAICGGSGQSFYREAMAKGAQVYITGDIYYHTAQEMITNGMLAIDPGHHIEVLMVDK
;
A
#
# COMPACT_ATOMS: atom_id res chain seq x y z
N ASP A 1 -29.25 -2.45 5.96
CA ASP A 1 -28.06 -1.57 6.07
C ASP A 1 -26.92 -2.15 5.24
N LEU A 2 -25.92 -1.29 4.91
CA LEU A 2 -24.73 -1.66 4.11
C LEU A 2 -23.48 -1.12 4.79
N ILE A 3 -22.47 -1.99 4.94
CA ILE A 3 -21.12 -1.60 5.35
C ILE A 3 -20.17 -1.80 4.16
N ILE A 4 -19.37 -0.79 3.85
CA ILE A 4 -18.30 -0.87 2.82
C ILE A 4 -16.98 -1.02 3.55
N VAL A 5 -16.18 -2.01 3.18
CA VAL A 5 -14.90 -2.32 3.81
C VAL A 5 -13.80 -2.54 2.78
N LYS A 6 -12.56 -2.26 3.15
CA LYS A 6 -11.38 -2.58 2.34
C LYS A 6 -11.06 -4.08 2.40
N HIS A 7 -11.03 -4.65 3.60
CA HIS A 7 -10.68 -6.05 3.81
C HIS A 7 -11.91 -6.91 4.10
N ALA A 8 -11.94 -8.09 3.50
CA ALA A 8 -13.03 -9.06 3.75
C ALA A 8 -13.04 -9.48 5.22
N PRO A 9 -14.17 -9.37 5.91
CA PRO A 9 -14.29 -9.89 7.28
C PRO A 9 -13.98 -11.39 7.35
N ILE A 10 -14.35 -12.15 6.31
CA ILE A 10 -14.01 -13.56 6.16
C ILE A 10 -12.99 -13.69 5.04
N PHE A 11 -11.70 -13.79 5.38
CA PHE A 11 -10.61 -13.97 4.42
C PHE A 11 -10.35 -15.46 4.10
N ARG A 12 -10.50 -16.33 5.10
CA ARG A 12 -10.35 -17.78 4.95
C ARG A 12 -11.70 -18.45 5.22
N PRO A 13 -12.03 -19.58 4.54
CA PRO A 13 -13.27 -20.30 4.79
C PRO A 13 -13.44 -20.64 6.26
N LEU A 14 -14.62 -20.33 6.81
CA LEU A 14 -15.01 -20.76 8.15
C LEU A 14 -15.43 -22.23 8.10
N LYS A 15 -15.00 -23.02 9.10
CA LYS A 15 -15.43 -24.42 9.25
C LYS A 15 -16.76 -24.54 9.98
N ASP A 16 -17.03 -23.59 10.85
CA ASP A 16 -18.26 -23.49 11.64
C ASP A 16 -18.52 -22.01 11.98
N LEU A 17 -19.67 -21.75 12.55
CA LEU A 17 -20.10 -20.42 12.99
C LEU A 17 -20.53 -20.45 14.47
N VAL A 18 -19.78 -21.15 15.29
CA VAL A 18 -20.02 -21.20 16.74
C VAL A 18 -19.81 -19.79 17.32
N ALA A 19 -20.67 -19.43 18.30
CA ALA A 19 -20.64 -18.12 18.95
C ALA A 19 -19.45 -17.98 19.89
N ILE A 20 -18.29 -17.71 19.31
CA ILE A 20 -17.04 -17.33 19.97
C ILE A 20 -16.67 -15.88 19.59
N PRO A 21 -15.82 -15.18 20.35
CA PRO A 21 -15.50 -13.78 20.09
C PRO A 21 -15.07 -13.49 18.63
N GLN A 22 -14.33 -14.38 18.00
CA GLN A 22 -13.85 -14.23 16.63
C GLN A 22 -14.98 -14.27 15.59
N ASN A 23 -16.05 -15.01 15.86
CA ASN A 23 -17.20 -15.18 14.95
C ASN A 23 -18.34 -14.21 15.26
N GLN A 24 -18.27 -13.46 16.37
CA GLN A 24 -19.39 -12.63 16.84
C GLN A 24 -19.81 -11.60 15.80
N ILE A 25 -18.84 -10.95 15.13
CA ILE A 25 -19.13 -9.97 14.08
C ILE A 25 -19.97 -10.56 12.95
N TYR A 26 -19.69 -11.80 12.53
CA TYR A 26 -20.45 -12.45 11.44
C TYR A 26 -21.88 -12.77 11.87
N LEU A 27 -22.04 -13.24 13.12
CA LEU A 27 -23.35 -13.51 13.69
C LEU A 27 -24.18 -12.23 13.83
N ASP A 28 -23.55 -11.13 14.20
CA ASP A 28 -24.23 -9.85 14.35
C ASP A 28 -24.63 -9.27 12.99
N LEU A 29 -23.79 -9.35 11.98
CA LEU A 29 -24.14 -8.96 10.61
C LEU A 29 -25.36 -9.72 10.10
N VAL A 30 -25.39 -11.05 10.28
CA VAL A 30 -26.52 -11.90 9.86
C VAL A 30 -27.78 -11.59 10.65
N LYS A 31 -27.69 -11.47 11.99
CA LYS A 31 -28.86 -11.20 12.87
C LYS A 31 -29.51 -9.84 12.57
N HIS A 32 -28.73 -8.86 12.15
CA HIS A 32 -29.24 -7.51 11.90
C HIS A 32 -29.47 -7.22 10.40
N ASP A 33 -29.36 -8.26 9.56
CA ASP A 33 -29.54 -8.13 8.09
C ASP A 33 -28.68 -7.01 7.49
N ILE A 34 -27.38 -7.01 7.84
CA ILE A 34 -26.41 -6.02 7.38
C ILE A 34 -25.60 -6.62 6.24
N ALA A 35 -25.69 -6.03 5.05
CA ALA A 35 -24.87 -6.39 3.90
C ALA A 35 -23.45 -5.82 4.05
N VAL A 36 -22.44 -6.56 3.57
CA VAL A 36 -21.05 -6.10 3.53
C VAL A 36 -20.55 -6.12 2.09
N TYR A 37 -20.13 -4.95 1.60
CA TYR A 37 -19.45 -4.83 0.32
C TYR A 37 -17.95 -4.69 0.55
N VAL A 38 -17.16 -5.54 -0.10
CA VAL A 38 -15.71 -5.55 0.03
C VAL A 38 -15.07 -4.90 -1.19
N SER A 39 -14.40 -3.76 -0.98
CA SER A 39 -13.61 -3.06 -2.00
C SER A 39 -12.12 -3.32 -1.76
N HIS A 40 -11.66 -4.52 -2.11
CA HIS A 40 -10.29 -4.99 -1.86
C HIS A 40 -9.34 -4.58 -3.01
N THR A 41 -8.75 -5.54 -3.70
CA THR A 41 -7.82 -5.30 -4.81
C THR A 41 -8.47 -4.58 -6.01
N ASN A 42 -9.78 -4.68 -6.16
CA ASN A 42 -10.51 -3.96 -7.20
C ASN A 42 -10.37 -2.43 -7.10
N ILE A 43 -10.25 -1.86 -5.89
CA ILE A 43 -9.99 -0.41 -5.73
C ILE A 43 -8.50 -0.06 -5.92
N ASP A 44 -7.60 -1.04 -5.81
CA ASP A 44 -6.16 -0.81 -5.93
C ASP A 44 -5.70 -0.74 -7.40
N ILE A 45 -6.39 -1.47 -8.28
CA ILE A 45 -5.97 -1.64 -9.68
C ILE A 45 -6.60 -0.64 -10.65
N VAL A 46 -7.74 -0.02 -10.29
CA VAL A 46 -8.48 0.87 -11.17
C VAL A 46 -7.83 2.24 -11.30
N PRO A 47 -7.99 2.93 -12.45
CA PRO A 47 -7.66 4.35 -12.56
C PRO A 47 -8.50 5.17 -11.56
N ASN A 48 -7.87 6.20 -10.99
CA ASN A 48 -8.43 7.02 -9.91
C ASN A 48 -8.82 6.22 -8.66
N GLY A 49 -8.17 5.07 -8.43
CA GLY A 49 -8.32 4.27 -7.24
C GLY A 49 -7.25 4.56 -6.18
N LEU A 50 -7.11 3.65 -5.22
CA LEU A 50 -6.31 3.86 -4.01
C LEU A 50 -4.85 4.26 -4.29
N ASN A 51 -4.19 3.61 -5.26
CA ASN A 51 -2.80 3.93 -5.57
C ASN A 51 -2.64 5.29 -6.25
N ASP A 52 -3.64 5.76 -6.99
CA ASP A 52 -3.64 7.11 -7.56
C ASP A 52 -3.88 8.16 -6.46
N TRP A 53 -4.75 7.90 -5.48
CA TRP A 53 -4.94 8.77 -4.32
C TRP A 53 -3.68 8.89 -3.47
N PHE A 54 -2.90 7.82 -3.32
CA PHE A 54 -1.60 7.89 -2.68
C PHE A 54 -0.63 8.78 -3.46
N CYS A 55 -0.64 8.70 -4.79
CA CYS A 55 0.18 9.56 -5.64
C CYS A 55 -0.22 11.03 -5.47
N GLU A 56 -1.52 11.35 -5.49
CA GLU A 56 -2.03 12.71 -5.23
C GLU A 56 -1.56 13.22 -3.85
N LEU A 57 -1.71 12.40 -2.80
CA LEU A 57 -1.34 12.78 -1.43
C LEU A 57 0.15 13.09 -1.28
N LEU A 58 1.00 12.36 -2.00
CA LEU A 58 2.46 12.47 -1.92
C LEU A 58 3.06 13.38 -3.00
N ASP A 59 2.23 14.02 -3.82
CA ASP A 59 2.65 14.86 -4.95
C ASP A 59 3.51 14.09 -5.97
N ILE A 60 3.18 12.81 -6.22
CA ILE A 60 3.81 11.98 -7.25
C ILE A 60 3.10 12.24 -8.57
N THR A 61 3.84 12.71 -9.56
CA THR A 61 3.36 13.09 -10.89
C THR A 61 3.87 12.15 -11.98
N ASP A 62 3.41 12.33 -13.24
CA ASP A 62 3.81 11.53 -14.40
C ASP A 62 3.74 10.02 -14.14
N THR A 63 2.64 9.61 -13.54
CA THR A 63 2.47 8.24 -13.05
C THR A 63 2.18 7.25 -14.17
N GLU A 64 2.77 6.07 -14.03
CA GLU A 64 2.47 4.88 -14.81
C GLU A 64 2.13 3.70 -13.90
N ILE A 65 1.43 2.70 -14.43
CA ILE A 65 1.12 1.47 -13.70
C ILE A 65 2.42 0.74 -13.35
N LEU A 66 2.58 0.33 -12.08
CA LEU A 66 3.73 -0.43 -11.62
C LEU A 66 3.71 -1.86 -12.21
N SER A 67 2.66 -2.62 -11.95
CA SER A 67 2.49 -3.99 -12.46
C SER A 67 1.13 -4.13 -13.16
N PRO A 68 1.09 -4.21 -14.51
CA PRO A 68 -0.16 -4.38 -15.26
C PRO A 68 -0.85 -5.71 -14.93
N THR A 69 -2.16 -5.70 -14.86
CA THR A 69 -3.00 -6.91 -14.70
C THR A 69 -3.72 -7.26 -15.99
N ALA A 70 -4.63 -6.44 -16.49
CA ALA A 70 -5.35 -6.61 -17.76
C ALA A 70 -5.98 -5.28 -18.19
N ASP A 71 -6.12 -5.05 -19.49
CA ASP A 71 -6.96 -4.01 -20.11
C ASP A 71 -6.84 -2.60 -19.52
N GLY A 72 -5.61 -2.14 -19.25
CA GLY A 72 -5.36 -0.80 -18.70
C GLY A 72 -5.48 -0.71 -17.17
N TYR A 73 -5.75 -1.83 -16.50
CA TYR A 73 -5.70 -1.94 -15.04
C TYR A 73 -4.33 -2.43 -14.56
N GLY A 74 -3.98 -2.11 -13.33
CA GLY A 74 -2.74 -2.62 -12.74
C GLY A 74 -2.48 -2.08 -11.34
N ILE A 75 -1.75 -2.87 -10.57
CA ILE A 75 -1.48 -2.59 -9.18
C ILE A 75 -0.27 -1.66 -9.04
N GLY A 76 -0.35 -0.75 -8.08
CA GLY A 76 0.71 0.22 -7.80
C GLY A 76 0.93 1.27 -8.89
N ARG A 77 1.74 2.26 -8.56
CA ARG A 77 2.14 3.34 -9.47
C ARG A 77 3.63 3.61 -9.36
N VAL A 78 4.22 4.07 -10.45
CA VAL A 78 5.57 4.62 -10.50
C VAL A 78 5.48 6.03 -11.07
N GLY A 79 6.16 7.00 -10.47
CA GLY A 79 6.11 8.37 -10.95
C GLY A 79 7.28 9.19 -10.47
N THR A 80 7.23 10.48 -10.74
CA THR A 80 8.26 11.47 -10.38
C THR A 80 7.81 12.33 -9.21
N ILE A 81 8.78 12.76 -8.42
CA ILE A 81 8.63 13.77 -7.37
C ILE A 81 9.64 14.89 -7.60
N GLU A 82 9.43 16.05 -6.98
CA GLU A 82 10.48 17.05 -6.87
C GLU A 82 11.72 16.44 -6.21
N GLU A 83 12.91 16.68 -6.80
CA GLU A 83 14.17 16.13 -6.30
C GLU A 83 14.43 16.57 -4.86
N GLN A 84 14.59 15.60 -3.97
CA GLN A 84 14.81 15.82 -2.55
C GLN A 84 15.60 14.66 -1.93
N PHE A 85 16.07 14.83 -0.70
CA PHE A 85 16.73 13.74 0.02
C PHE A 85 15.72 12.66 0.44
N PHE A 86 16.18 11.41 0.46
CA PHE A 86 15.35 10.26 0.90
C PHE A 86 14.79 10.45 2.31
N SER A 87 15.57 11.02 3.23
CA SER A 87 15.13 11.32 4.60
C SER A 87 13.99 12.33 4.64
N GLU A 88 14.05 13.37 3.80
CA GLU A 88 12.99 14.39 3.69
C GLU A 88 11.70 13.77 3.13
N PHE A 89 11.84 12.96 2.09
CA PHE A 89 10.69 12.27 1.52
C PHE A 89 10.06 11.27 2.51
N ALA A 90 10.86 10.56 3.30
CA ALA A 90 10.36 9.67 4.35
C ALA A 90 9.57 10.43 5.43
N LEU A 91 10.03 11.63 5.80
CA LEU A 91 9.28 12.52 6.71
C LEU A 91 7.97 12.98 6.06
N LYS A 92 8.00 13.38 4.79
CA LYS A 92 6.79 13.73 4.03
C LYS A 92 5.78 12.58 4.03
N VAL A 93 6.20 11.35 3.76
CA VAL A 93 5.33 10.16 3.82
C VAL A 93 4.72 10.01 5.21
N LYS A 94 5.53 10.08 6.26
CA LYS A 94 5.05 10.02 7.64
C LYS A 94 3.99 11.07 7.94
N GLU A 95 4.23 12.33 7.58
CA GLU A 95 3.34 13.46 7.84
C GLU A 95 2.04 13.37 7.05
N LYS A 96 2.13 13.08 5.75
CA LYS A 96 0.98 13.02 4.85
C LYS A 96 0.00 11.90 5.21
N PHE A 97 0.49 10.78 5.72
CA PHE A 97 -0.35 9.69 6.23
C PHE A 97 -0.67 9.82 7.74
N ASN A 98 -0.26 10.91 8.40
CA ASN A 98 -0.48 11.16 9.82
C ASN A 98 -0.02 9.99 10.71
N LEU A 99 1.20 9.52 10.50
CA LEU A 99 1.77 8.36 11.19
C LEU A 99 2.68 8.81 12.34
N ASP A 100 2.75 8.01 13.41
CA ASP A 100 3.73 8.21 14.49
C ASP A 100 5.15 7.88 14.05
N SER A 101 5.30 6.88 13.16
CA SER A 101 6.58 6.43 12.63
C SER A 101 6.42 5.75 11.27
N VAL A 102 7.53 5.66 10.52
CA VAL A 102 7.66 4.81 9.32
C VAL A 102 8.90 3.96 9.46
N ARG A 103 8.87 2.75 8.90
CA ARG A 103 10.06 1.91 8.84
C ARG A 103 10.81 2.17 7.55
N LEU A 104 12.13 2.36 7.65
CA LEU A 104 12.99 2.60 6.50
C LEU A 104 13.81 1.35 6.18
N VAL A 105 13.90 1.03 4.90
CA VAL A 105 14.80 0.02 4.34
C VAL A 105 15.91 0.78 3.63
N ALA A 106 17.04 0.93 4.33
CA ALA A 106 18.21 1.63 3.85
C ALA A 106 19.47 1.04 4.49
N TYR A 107 20.61 1.16 3.82
CA TYR A 107 21.89 0.71 4.37
C TYR A 107 22.75 1.90 4.79
N GLY A 108 23.14 1.92 6.06
CA GLY A 108 24.01 2.98 6.62
C GLY A 108 23.37 4.38 6.53
N ASN A 109 24.22 5.40 6.44
CA ASN A 109 23.78 6.79 6.27
C ASN A 109 23.61 7.12 4.77
N GLN A 110 22.68 6.43 4.10
CA GLN A 110 22.43 6.61 2.68
C GLN A 110 21.31 7.64 2.44
N ASP A 111 21.61 8.89 2.76
CA ASP A 111 20.73 10.00 2.41
C ASP A 111 21.03 10.42 0.97
N LYS A 112 20.33 9.83 0.02
CA LYS A 112 20.50 10.06 -1.42
C LYS A 112 19.44 11.03 -1.93
N LEU A 113 19.79 11.82 -2.94
CA LEU A 113 18.82 12.55 -3.74
C LEU A 113 17.99 11.56 -4.56
N ILE A 114 16.68 11.75 -4.53
CA ILE A 114 15.70 10.93 -5.23
C ILE A 114 14.72 11.82 -5.98
N ASN A 115 14.25 11.34 -7.13
CA ASN A 115 13.21 12.00 -7.92
C ASN A 115 12.22 11.02 -8.58
N ARG A 116 12.45 9.70 -8.49
CA ARG A 116 11.57 8.68 -9.04
C ARG A 116 11.22 7.64 -7.99
N VAL A 117 9.93 7.47 -7.76
CA VAL A 117 9.40 6.64 -6.68
C VAL A 117 8.31 5.72 -7.18
N ALA A 118 8.13 4.58 -6.49
CA ALA A 118 7.01 3.68 -6.71
C ALA A 118 6.22 3.49 -5.42
N ILE A 119 4.90 3.29 -5.54
CA ILE A 119 4.01 3.01 -4.42
C ILE A 119 3.05 1.88 -4.75
N CYS A 120 2.81 1.02 -3.79
CA CYS A 120 1.77 0.00 -3.81
C CYS A 120 1.18 -0.12 -2.41
N GLY A 121 -0.10 0.17 -2.27
CA GLY A 121 -0.83 -0.01 -1.00
C GLY A 121 -0.83 -1.45 -0.53
N GLY A 122 -1.13 -1.65 0.75
CA GLY A 122 -1.16 -2.97 1.37
C GLY A 122 0.20 -3.66 1.42
N SER A 123 0.22 -4.97 1.19
CA SER A 123 1.42 -5.82 1.23
C SER A 123 1.99 -6.04 -0.19
N GLY A 124 2.49 -4.98 -0.82
CA GLY A 124 3.01 -4.98 -2.20
C GLY A 124 4.48 -5.35 -2.36
N GLN A 125 5.13 -5.90 -1.34
CA GLN A 125 6.58 -6.12 -1.33
C GLN A 125 7.11 -6.97 -2.51
N SER A 126 6.30 -7.83 -3.10
CA SER A 126 6.70 -8.68 -4.24
C SER A 126 6.97 -7.89 -5.52
N PHE A 127 6.42 -6.68 -5.64
CA PHE A 127 6.55 -5.85 -6.85
C PHE A 127 7.78 -4.93 -6.84
N TYR A 128 8.69 -5.03 -5.86
CA TYR A 128 9.86 -4.15 -5.80
C TYR A 128 10.79 -4.29 -7.01
N ARG A 129 10.85 -5.49 -7.62
CA ARG A 129 11.68 -5.73 -8.82
C ARG A 129 11.13 -5.03 -10.05
N GLU A 130 9.80 -5.01 -10.20
CA GLU A 130 9.12 -4.21 -11.22
C GLU A 130 9.35 -2.72 -11.01
N ALA A 131 9.31 -2.24 -9.75
CA ALA A 131 9.63 -0.87 -9.41
C ALA A 131 11.06 -0.51 -9.81
N MET A 132 12.03 -1.37 -9.52
CA MET A 132 13.43 -1.20 -9.97
C MET A 132 13.55 -1.16 -11.48
N ALA A 133 12.89 -2.10 -12.18
CA ALA A 133 12.92 -2.18 -13.65
C ALA A 133 12.36 -0.91 -14.31
N LYS A 134 11.44 -0.20 -13.63
CA LYS A 134 10.88 1.08 -14.04
C LYS A 134 11.68 2.30 -13.53
N GLY A 135 12.86 2.07 -12.95
CA GLY A 135 13.78 3.10 -12.50
C GLY A 135 13.43 3.77 -11.18
N ALA A 136 12.51 3.23 -10.40
CA ALA A 136 12.23 3.75 -9.07
C ALA A 136 13.47 3.60 -8.16
N GLN A 137 13.79 4.67 -7.44
CA GLN A 137 14.87 4.72 -6.45
C GLN A 137 14.36 4.38 -5.04
N VAL A 138 13.07 4.62 -4.80
CA VAL A 138 12.39 4.34 -3.54
C VAL A 138 11.10 3.59 -3.82
N TYR A 139 10.83 2.56 -3.03
CA TYR A 139 9.58 1.82 -3.05
C TYR A 139 8.80 1.99 -1.75
N ILE A 140 7.53 2.38 -1.86
CA ILE A 140 6.64 2.61 -0.71
C ILE A 140 5.60 1.48 -0.70
N THR A 141 5.59 0.67 0.36
CA THR A 141 4.60 -0.41 0.57
C THR A 141 4.62 -0.88 2.01
N GLY A 142 3.51 -1.43 2.49
CA GLY A 142 3.43 -2.04 3.82
C GLY A 142 3.96 -3.47 3.87
N ASP A 143 4.12 -3.99 5.10
CA ASP A 143 4.43 -5.39 5.39
C ASP A 143 5.71 -5.91 4.73
N ILE A 144 6.76 -5.11 4.64
CA ILE A 144 8.03 -5.57 4.06
C ILE A 144 8.69 -6.58 5.01
N TYR A 145 8.86 -7.83 4.57
CA TYR A 145 9.51 -8.87 5.36
C TYR A 145 11.03 -8.68 5.41
N TYR A 146 11.64 -9.21 6.45
CA TYR A 146 13.07 -9.07 6.70
C TYR A 146 13.94 -9.47 5.51
N HIS A 147 13.71 -10.65 4.92
CA HIS A 147 14.49 -11.12 3.78
C HIS A 147 14.27 -10.28 2.53
N THR A 148 13.04 -9.83 2.28
CA THR A 148 12.73 -8.92 1.17
C THR A 148 13.44 -7.57 1.35
N ALA A 149 13.47 -7.04 2.58
CA ALA A 149 14.22 -5.83 2.90
C ALA A 149 15.72 -5.98 2.62
N GLN A 150 16.31 -7.13 2.98
CA GLN A 150 17.71 -7.40 2.66
C GLN A 150 17.97 -7.50 1.16
N GLU A 151 17.08 -8.14 0.40
CA GLU A 151 17.18 -8.19 -1.06
C GLU A 151 17.08 -6.80 -1.68
N MET A 152 16.15 -5.95 -1.23
CA MET A 152 16.02 -4.57 -1.67
C MET A 152 17.33 -3.81 -1.47
N ILE A 153 17.91 -3.85 -0.26
CA ILE A 153 19.18 -3.20 0.06
C ILE A 153 20.31 -3.72 -0.84
N THR A 154 20.42 -5.03 -1.01
CA THR A 154 21.45 -5.67 -1.84
C THR A 154 21.37 -5.21 -3.30
N ASN A 155 20.17 -4.98 -3.79
CA ASN A 155 19.92 -4.49 -5.15
C ASN A 155 19.94 -2.96 -5.27
N GLY A 156 20.20 -2.23 -4.18
CA GLY A 156 20.31 -0.77 -4.18
C GLY A 156 18.97 -0.02 -4.14
N MET A 157 17.85 -0.72 -3.87
CA MET A 157 16.53 -0.13 -3.68
C MET A 157 16.38 0.38 -2.24
N LEU A 158 16.00 1.64 -2.09
CA LEU A 158 15.50 2.18 -0.84
C LEU A 158 14.01 1.88 -0.69
N ALA A 159 13.52 1.68 0.54
CA ALA A 159 12.09 1.55 0.72
C ALA A 159 11.59 2.24 2.01
N ILE A 160 10.31 2.61 1.96
CA ILE A 160 9.57 3.17 3.09
C ILE A 160 8.38 2.25 3.34
N ASP A 161 8.29 1.73 4.55
CA ASP A 161 7.13 0.93 4.99
C ASP A 161 6.30 1.76 5.97
N PRO A 162 5.22 2.39 5.49
CA PRO A 162 4.31 3.17 6.32
C PRO A 162 3.28 2.32 7.06
N GLY A 163 3.34 1.01 6.87
CA GLY A 163 2.35 0.06 7.35
C GLY A 163 1.19 -0.16 6.37
N HIS A 164 0.56 -1.31 6.48
CA HIS A 164 -0.58 -1.72 5.65
C HIS A 164 -1.79 -0.79 5.84
N HIS A 165 -1.96 -0.28 7.04
CA HIS A 165 -3.12 0.52 7.45
C HIS A 165 -3.27 1.89 6.76
N ILE A 166 -2.26 2.36 5.99
CA ILE A 166 -2.42 3.57 5.18
C ILE A 166 -3.57 3.47 4.18
N GLU A 167 -4.03 2.27 3.88
CA GLU A 167 -5.21 2.02 3.04
C GLU A 167 -6.50 2.61 3.61
N VAL A 168 -6.53 3.00 4.89
CA VAL A 168 -7.65 3.71 5.51
C VAL A 168 -8.01 5.01 4.79
N LEU A 169 -7.09 5.57 3.99
CA LEU A 169 -7.34 6.73 3.14
C LEU A 169 -8.59 6.56 2.25
N MET A 170 -8.94 5.32 1.88
CA MET A 170 -10.16 5.07 1.09
C MET A 170 -11.45 5.46 1.81
N VAL A 171 -11.44 5.63 3.14
CA VAL A 171 -12.62 6.04 3.91
C VAL A 171 -12.91 7.53 3.73
N ASP A 172 -11.88 8.31 3.38
CA ASP A 172 -11.96 9.76 3.19
C ASP A 172 -12.24 10.16 1.73
N LYS A 173 -12.26 9.18 0.81
CA LYS A 173 -12.46 9.35 -0.64
C LYS A 173 -13.80 8.77 -1.11
#